data_9d3d185eb420c32db6646df0c3bb0fb5
#
_entry.id   9d3d185eb420c32db6646df0c3bb0fb5
#
_cell.length_a   1.000
_cell.length_b   1.000
_cell.length_c   1.000
_cell.angle_alpha   90.00
_cell.angle_beta   90.00
_cell.angle_gamma   90.00
#
_symmetry.space_group_name_H-M   'P 1'
#
loop_
_entity.id
_entity.type
_entity.pdbx_description
1 polymer ?
#
loop_
_entity_poly.entity_id
_entity_poly.type
_entity_poly.pdbx_seq_one_letter_code
_entity_poly.pdbx_strand_id
1 'polypeptide(L)'
;MTRVLTKDHKQLNSYLKATSEWISEETLSSLPDAEPKEYLYDLMRNYSQRGGKHFRPALVLLCCELFGGDPEDALNSAVALELFHNFALIHDDIEDDSLLRRGEPTLHLQHGTALALNSGDALLGLVHEILLDNNSRLSSTLSLRIHRHLNKVMRATFEGQALDIGWVAKKIFPNRVEYREMISKKTGWYSGKGPCQCGALIAGASESELETVGRFGKAIGIGFQVRDDLLNLTENSEKIAPSANAGGYGKERGGDIAEGKRTLITIELLDRLSESDAERLRSILLSEREQILNSDIDWCIARAESTGALEAAAIYCEKQAYRATMALEDLPEHPAKAMLIELVDYLTIDRKA
;
A
#
# COMPACT_ATOMS: atom_id res chain seq x y z
N MET A 1 25.05 -16.08 -12.48
CA MET A 1 25.34 -14.66 -12.16
C MET A 1 24.80 -13.80 -13.30
N THR A 2 23.52 -13.47 -13.28
CA THR A 2 22.90 -12.59 -14.26
C THR A 2 22.91 -11.20 -13.64
N ARG A 3 23.68 -10.29 -14.22
CA ARG A 3 23.70 -8.88 -13.85
C ARG A 3 22.27 -8.33 -14.07
N VAL A 4 21.53 -8.10 -13.00
CA VAL A 4 20.34 -7.28 -13.03
C VAL A 4 20.83 -5.86 -13.34
N LEU A 5 20.70 -5.46 -14.59
CA LEU A 5 20.84 -4.06 -14.99
C LEU A 5 19.65 -3.33 -14.36
N THR A 6 19.88 -2.55 -13.29
CA THR A 6 18.89 -1.61 -12.78
C THR A 6 18.51 -0.68 -13.92
N LYS A 7 17.27 -0.77 -14.39
CA LYS A 7 16.73 0.15 -15.41
C LYS A 7 16.83 1.59 -14.86
N ASP A 8 17.29 2.51 -15.70
CA ASP A 8 17.35 3.94 -15.37
C ASP A 8 15.96 4.56 -15.59
N HIS A 9 15.12 4.55 -14.55
CA HIS A 9 13.75 5.06 -14.56
C HIS A 9 13.68 6.60 -14.51
N LYS A 10 14.49 7.31 -15.28
CA LYS A 10 14.61 8.77 -15.20
C LYS A 10 13.29 9.50 -15.43
N GLN A 11 12.52 9.10 -16.43
CA GLN A 11 11.26 9.76 -16.75
C GLN A 11 10.22 9.49 -15.67
N LEU A 12 10.07 8.25 -15.23
CA LEU A 12 9.19 7.87 -14.13
C LEU A 12 9.58 8.59 -12.83
N ASN A 13 10.87 8.60 -12.46
CA ASN A 13 11.33 9.26 -11.24
C ASN A 13 11.05 10.77 -11.25
N SER A 14 11.23 11.44 -12.40
CA SER A 14 10.88 12.86 -12.53
C SER A 14 9.39 13.10 -12.39
N TYR A 15 8.56 12.25 -13.00
CA TYR A 15 7.11 12.30 -12.89
C TYR A 15 6.65 12.06 -11.45
N LEU A 16 7.14 11.00 -10.80
CA LEU A 16 6.80 10.68 -9.41
C LEU A 16 7.20 11.79 -8.45
N LYS A 17 8.36 12.44 -8.68
CA LYS A 17 8.79 13.57 -7.84
C LYS A 17 7.85 14.77 -7.99
N ALA A 18 7.56 15.19 -9.21
CA ALA A 18 6.65 16.32 -9.46
C ALA A 18 5.24 16.03 -8.92
N THR A 19 4.72 14.83 -9.17
CA THR A 19 3.43 14.39 -8.61
C THR A 19 3.44 14.38 -7.09
N SER A 20 4.51 13.87 -6.47
CA SER A 20 4.62 13.81 -5.01
C SER A 20 4.62 15.21 -4.39
N GLU A 21 5.33 16.17 -4.97
CA GLU A 21 5.34 17.56 -4.53
C GLU A 21 3.93 18.18 -4.63
N TRP A 22 3.28 18.03 -5.78
CA TRP A 22 1.92 18.54 -6.01
C TRP A 22 0.89 17.91 -5.07
N ILE A 23 0.86 16.59 -4.96
CA ILE A 23 -0.10 15.89 -4.09
C ILE A 23 0.15 16.20 -2.61
N SER A 24 1.41 16.35 -2.17
CA SER A 24 1.71 16.77 -0.79
C SER A 24 1.15 18.14 -0.48
N GLU A 25 1.35 19.11 -1.37
CA GLU A 25 0.83 20.46 -1.22
C GLU A 25 -0.69 20.48 -1.15
N GLU A 26 -1.36 19.83 -2.10
CA GLU A 26 -2.82 19.76 -2.17
C GLU A 26 -3.43 18.98 -0.99
N THR A 27 -2.79 17.88 -0.57
CA THR A 27 -3.23 17.13 0.60
C THR A 27 -3.16 17.95 1.88
N LEU A 28 -2.06 18.69 2.09
CA LEU A 28 -1.90 19.54 3.27
C LEU A 28 -2.83 20.76 3.23
N SER A 29 -3.08 21.33 2.06
CA SER A 29 -3.99 22.47 1.89
C SER A 29 -5.46 22.09 2.09
N SER A 30 -5.82 20.83 1.80
CA SER A 30 -7.18 20.34 2.01
C SER A 30 -7.52 20.09 3.48
N LEU A 31 -6.52 20.03 4.37
CA LEU A 31 -6.74 19.80 5.80
C LEU A 31 -7.13 21.11 6.48
N PRO A 32 -8.25 21.17 7.25
CA PRO A 32 -8.71 22.39 7.89
C PRO A 32 -7.67 23.01 8.84
N ASP A 33 -7.48 24.32 8.80
CA ASP A 33 -6.72 25.08 9.80
C ASP A 33 -7.70 25.72 10.80
N ALA A 34 -8.16 24.91 11.75
CA ALA A 34 -9.23 25.24 12.68
C ALA A 34 -9.02 24.60 14.06
N GLU A 35 -9.85 24.96 15.02
CA GLU A 35 -9.94 24.26 16.31
C GLU A 35 -10.86 23.01 16.21
N PRO A 36 -10.60 21.95 16.97
CA PRO A 36 -9.49 21.78 17.93
C PRO A 36 -8.16 21.36 17.24
N LYS A 37 -7.23 22.30 17.11
CA LYS A 37 -6.00 22.11 16.35
C LYS A 37 -5.11 21.01 16.93
N GLU A 38 -4.72 21.14 18.20
CA GLU A 38 -3.81 20.23 18.90
C GLU A 38 -4.37 18.81 19.05
N TYR A 39 -5.69 18.67 19.18
CA TYR A 39 -6.33 17.37 19.46
C TYR A 39 -6.87 16.67 18.22
N LEU A 40 -6.88 17.32 17.06
CA LEU A 40 -7.43 16.77 15.83
C LEU A 40 -6.61 17.14 14.59
N TYR A 41 -6.60 18.41 14.18
CA TYR A 41 -6.10 18.78 12.86
C TYR A 41 -4.59 18.63 12.72
N ASP A 42 -3.80 18.86 13.77
CA ASP A 42 -2.36 18.62 13.76
C ASP A 42 -2.06 17.12 13.67
N LEU A 43 -2.89 16.26 14.30
CA LEU A 43 -2.77 14.82 14.22
C LEU A 43 -3.10 14.31 12.80
N MET A 44 -4.15 14.86 12.16
CA MET A 44 -4.51 14.53 10.77
C MET A 44 -3.38 14.89 9.80
N ARG A 45 -2.62 15.97 10.05
CA ARG A 45 -1.47 16.39 9.23
C ARG A 45 -0.24 15.53 9.40
N ASN A 46 -0.09 14.89 10.55
CA ASN A 46 1.14 14.24 10.98
C ASN A 46 1.71 13.27 9.93
N TYR A 47 0.94 12.29 9.46
CA TYR A 47 1.43 11.30 8.49
C TYR A 47 1.65 11.90 7.10
N SER A 48 0.87 12.88 6.67
CA SER A 48 1.09 13.60 5.43
C SER A 48 2.42 14.39 5.45
N GLN A 49 2.76 15.01 6.58
CA GLN A 49 4.01 15.76 6.76
C GLN A 49 5.27 14.88 6.77
N ARG A 50 5.15 13.59 7.15
CA ARG A 50 6.26 12.64 7.09
C ARG A 50 6.66 12.27 5.66
N GLY A 51 5.95 12.79 4.66
CA GLY A 51 6.20 12.53 3.23
C GLY A 51 5.71 11.17 2.77
N GLY A 52 6.04 10.82 1.54
CA GLY A 52 5.64 9.55 0.91
C GLY A 52 5.99 9.54 -0.57
N LYS A 53 5.92 8.38 -1.20
CA LYS A 53 6.16 8.23 -2.65
C LYS A 53 4.92 8.56 -3.49
N HIS A 54 3.77 8.74 -2.88
CA HIS A 54 2.46 9.09 -3.47
C HIS A 54 2.12 8.31 -4.76
N PHE A 55 2.52 7.01 -4.82
CA PHE A 55 2.32 6.24 -6.04
C PHE A 55 0.84 5.95 -6.35
N ARG A 56 -0.05 5.93 -5.33
CA ARG A 56 -1.49 5.75 -5.52
C ARG A 56 -2.10 6.95 -6.25
N PRO A 57 -1.87 8.20 -5.80
CA PRO A 57 -2.19 9.37 -6.58
C PRO A 57 -1.58 9.37 -7.99
N ALA A 58 -0.29 9.00 -8.13
CA ALA A 58 0.36 8.91 -9.43
C ALA A 58 -0.34 7.92 -10.38
N LEU A 59 -0.84 6.78 -9.88
CA LEU A 59 -1.64 5.85 -10.67
C LEU A 59 -2.97 6.47 -11.13
N VAL A 60 -3.63 7.28 -10.30
CA VAL A 60 -4.85 8.00 -10.72
C VAL A 60 -4.54 8.94 -11.88
N LEU A 61 -3.51 9.77 -11.73
CA LEU A 61 -3.12 10.77 -12.73
C LEU A 61 -2.66 10.11 -14.03
N LEU A 62 -1.73 9.13 -13.97
CA LEU A 62 -1.25 8.40 -15.14
C LEU A 62 -2.36 7.66 -15.88
N CYS A 63 -3.32 7.06 -15.18
CA CYS A 63 -4.44 6.40 -15.83
C CYS A 63 -5.45 7.40 -16.39
N CYS A 64 -5.59 8.61 -15.81
CA CYS A 64 -6.36 9.68 -16.42
C CYS A 64 -5.71 10.13 -17.75
N GLU A 65 -4.42 10.43 -17.74
CA GLU A 65 -3.65 10.81 -18.93
C GLU A 65 -3.68 9.71 -20.01
N LEU A 66 -3.55 8.43 -19.63
CA LEU A 66 -3.55 7.29 -20.56
C LEU A 66 -4.80 7.27 -21.47
N PHE A 67 -5.94 7.67 -20.93
CA PHE A 67 -7.21 7.74 -21.66
C PHE A 67 -7.55 9.16 -22.16
N GLY A 68 -6.56 10.08 -22.17
CA GLY A 68 -6.68 11.42 -22.73
C GLY A 68 -7.43 12.43 -21.85
N GLY A 69 -7.59 12.13 -20.54
CA GLY A 69 -8.16 13.06 -19.57
C GLY A 69 -7.13 14.08 -19.07
N ASP A 70 -7.62 15.17 -18.49
CA ASP A 70 -6.79 16.17 -17.83
C ASP A 70 -6.46 15.70 -16.41
N PRO A 71 -5.16 15.59 -16.00
CA PRO A 71 -4.78 15.23 -14.64
C PRO A 71 -5.37 16.16 -13.57
N GLU A 72 -5.60 17.45 -13.88
CA GLU A 72 -6.24 18.37 -12.95
C GLU A 72 -7.68 17.96 -12.60
N ASP A 73 -8.41 17.32 -13.50
CA ASP A 73 -9.75 16.79 -13.25
C ASP A 73 -9.72 15.59 -12.30
N ALA A 74 -8.57 14.93 -12.19
CA ALA A 74 -8.36 13.78 -11.31
C ALA A 74 -7.78 14.15 -9.92
N LEU A 75 -7.39 15.41 -9.72
CA LEU A 75 -6.67 15.87 -8.55
C LEU A 75 -7.41 15.59 -7.24
N ASN A 76 -8.67 16.02 -7.10
CA ASN A 76 -9.47 15.78 -5.89
C ASN A 76 -9.56 14.29 -5.55
N SER A 77 -9.73 13.43 -6.57
CA SER A 77 -9.79 11.98 -6.38
C SER A 77 -8.44 11.39 -5.95
N ALA A 78 -7.34 11.93 -6.47
CA ALA A 78 -5.98 11.55 -6.09
C ALA A 78 -5.67 11.95 -4.64
N VAL A 79 -6.02 13.19 -4.24
CA VAL A 79 -5.89 13.69 -2.86
C VAL A 79 -6.77 12.87 -1.89
N ALA A 80 -8.02 12.58 -2.25
CA ALA A 80 -8.91 11.75 -1.43
C ALA A 80 -8.33 10.35 -1.19
N LEU A 81 -7.70 9.74 -2.19
CA LEU A 81 -7.03 8.44 -2.04
C LEU A 81 -5.78 8.52 -1.16
N GLU A 82 -5.03 9.61 -1.18
CA GLU A 82 -3.88 9.80 -0.28
C GLU A 82 -4.34 10.00 1.17
N LEU A 83 -5.41 10.77 1.40
CA LEU A 83 -6.01 10.91 2.73
C LEU A 83 -6.59 9.58 3.23
N PHE A 84 -7.25 8.80 2.36
CA PHE A 84 -7.68 7.44 2.70
C PHE A 84 -6.50 6.54 3.07
N HIS A 85 -5.37 6.69 2.37
CA HIS A 85 -4.15 5.96 2.73
C HIS A 85 -3.64 6.36 4.11
N ASN A 86 -3.60 7.65 4.44
CA ASN A 86 -3.17 8.12 5.76
C ASN A 86 -4.12 7.64 6.87
N PHE A 87 -5.44 7.68 6.64
CA PHE A 87 -6.44 7.04 7.51
C PHE A 87 -6.09 5.55 7.74
N ALA A 88 -5.91 4.80 6.65
CA ALA A 88 -5.61 3.37 6.72
C ALA A 88 -4.30 3.07 7.47
N LEU A 89 -3.27 3.92 7.31
CA LEU A 89 -2.01 3.78 8.04
C LEU A 89 -2.17 4.01 9.55
N ILE A 90 -2.97 5.01 9.95
CA ILE A 90 -3.21 5.29 11.38
C ILE A 90 -3.93 4.13 12.05
N HIS A 91 -4.96 3.59 11.39
CA HIS A 91 -5.73 2.46 11.91
C HIS A 91 -4.92 1.16 11.91
N ASP A 92 -4.20 0.87 10.82
CA ASP A 92 -3.30 -0.29 10.70
C ASP A 92 -2.22 -0.29 11.81
N ASP A 93 -1.62 0.89 12.09
CA ASP A 93 -0.63 1.03 13.16
C ASP A 93 -1.21 0.77 14.56
N ILE A 94 -2.48 1.11 14.81
CA ILE A 94 -3.17 0.80 16.07
C ILE A 94 -3.52 -0.69 16.14
N GLU A 95 -4.05 -1.25 15.05
CA GLU A 95 -4.50 -2.64 14.95
C GLU A 95 -3.34 -3.65 15.06
N ASP A 96 -2.16 -3.26 14.54
CA ASP A 96 -0.94 -4.07 14.52
C ASP A 96 0.00 -3.78 15.71
N ASP A 97 -0.34 -2.81 16.59
CA ASP A 97 0.54 -2.30 17.65
C ASP A 97 1.94 -1.93 17.12
N SER A 98 1.98 -1.29 15.96
CA SER A 98 3.23 -0.93 15.27
C SER A 98 3.97 0.19 16.01
N LEU A 99 5.29 0.04 16.19
CA LEU A 99 6.10 1.02 16.95
C LEU A 99 6.50 2.23 16.10
N LEU A 100 6.85 1.99 14.84
CA LEU A 100 7.41 3.00 13.94
C LEU A 100 6.65 3.09 12.62
N ARG A 101 6.50 4.32 12.12
CA ARG A 101 6.00 4.62 10.78
C ARG A 101 6.86 5.69 10.13
N ARG A 102 7.48 5.38 9.00
CA ARG A 102 8.40 6.29 8.28
C ARG A 102 9.54 6.82 9.17
N GLY A 103 10.09 5.95 10.03
CA GLY A 103 11.21 6.26 10.92
C GLY A 103 10.86 7.03 12.19
N GLU A 104 9.58 7.35 12.42
CA GLU A 104 9.11 8.04 13.62
C GLU A 104 8.11 7.16 14.40
N PRO A 105 7.95 7.37 15.72
CA PRO A 105 6.93 6.68 16.50
C PRO A 105 5.54 6.84 15.89
N THR A 106 4.70 5.81 15.99
CA THR A 106 3.33 5.84 15.50
C THR A 106 2.47 6.84 16.28
N LEU A 107 1.38 7.30 15.66
CA LEU A 107 0.54 8.36 16.23
C LEU A 107 -0.09 7.93 17.57
N HIS A 108 -0.48 6.66 17.71
CA HIS A 108 -1.05 6.16 18.95
C HIS A 108 -0.06 6.08 20.11
N LEU A 109 1.24 5.90 19.83
CA LEU A 109 2.30 5.96 20.85
C LEU A 109 2.61 7.41 21.27
N GLN A 110 2.50 8.37 20.33
CA GLN A 110 2.78 9.78 20.64
C GLN A 110 1.64 10.47 21.39
N HIS A 111 0.38 10.18 21.02
CA HIS A 111 -0.79 10.93 21.47
C HIS A 111 -1.86 10.07 22.16
N GLY A 112 -1.65 8.76 22.25
CA GLY A 112 -2.60 7.80 22.78
C GLY A 112 -3.61 7.31 21.72
N THR A 113 -4.10 6.09 21.93
CA THR A 113 -4.99 5.38 20.97
C THR A 113 -6.27 6.16 20.65
N ALA A 114 -6.89 6.79 21.64
CA ALA A 114 -8.16 7.48 21.45
C ALA A 114 -8.06 8.67 20.48
N LEU A 115 -7.02 9.50 20.61
CA LEU A 115 -6.81 10.64 19.71
C LEU A 115 -6.35 10.18 18.31
N ALA A 116 -5.49 9.18 18.24
CA ALA A 116 -5.07 8.61 16.97
C ALA A 116 -6.26 8.02 16.19
N LEU A 117 -7.11 7.22 16.84
CA LEU A 117 -8.31 6.66 16.24
C LEU A 117 -9.26 7.76 15.73
N ASN A 118 -9.57 8.75 16.57
CA ASN A 118 -10.44 9.85 16.19
C ASN A 118 -9.90 10.68 15.02
N SER A 119 -8.57 10.88 14.96
CA SER A 119 -7.95 11.61 13.84
C SER A 119 -8.02 10.81 12.53
N GLY A 120 -7.91 9.48 12.59
CA GLY A 120 -8.16 8.60 11.45
C GLY A 120 -9.60 8.69 10.96
N ASP A 121 -10.58 8.59 11.87
CA ASP A 121 -12.00 8.70 11.52
C ASP A 121 -12.33 10.05 10.87
N ALA A 122 -11.74 11.14 11.37
CA ALA A 122 -11.90 12.47 10.79
C ALA A 122 -11.29 12.58 9.37
N LEU A 123 -10.14 11.93 9.12
CA LEU A 123 -9.58 11.83 7.77
C LEU A 123 -10.53 11.09 6.81
N LEU A 124 -11.16 10.00 7.26
CA LEU A 124 -12.15 9.28 6.45
C LEU A 124 -13.36 10.16 6.13
N GLY A 125 -13.83 10.98 7.09
CA GLY A 125 -14.86 11.99 6.85
C GLY A 125 -14.45 12.98 5.74
N LEU A 126 -13.26 13.55 5.85
CA LEU A 126 -12.71 14.50 4.89
C LEU A 126 -12.54 13.89 3.47
N VAL A 127 -12.19 12.60 3.38
CA VAL A 127 -12.15 11.89 2.08
C VAL A 127 -13.47 12.02 1.33
N HIS A 128 -14.60 11.87 2.02
CA HIS A 128 -15.93 12.00 1.39
C HIS A 128 -16.26 13.44 0.97
N GLU A 129 -15.85 14.43 1.77
CA GLU A 129 -16.02 15.85 1.43
C GLU A 129 -15.27 16.19 0.14
N ILE A 130 -13.97 15.84 0.05
CA ILE A 130 -13.14 16.08 -1.13
C ILE A 130 -13.69 15.35 -2.37
N LEU A 131 -14.19 14.13 -2.22
CA LEU A 131 -14.82 13.42 -3.34
C LEU A 131 -16.09 14.10 -3.85
N LEU A 132 -16.82 14.82 -3.01
CA LEU A 132 -17.98 15.63 -3.41
C LEU A 132 -17.52 16.89 -4.17
N ASP A 133 -16.35 17.45 -3.85
CA ASP A 133 -15.79 18.63 -4.50
C ASP A 133 -15.40 18.37 -5.98
N ASN A 134 -15.35 17.12 -6.42
CA ASN A 134 -15.26 16.77 -7.84
C ASN A 134 -16.35 17.45 -8.69
N ASN A 135 -17.51 17.80 -8.09
CA ASN A 135 -18.57 18.55 -8.80
C ASN A 135 -18.16 19.94 -9.27
N SER A 136 -17.07 20.50 -8.76
CA SER A 136 -16.54 21.79 -9.21
C SER A 136 -15.93 21.71 -10.63
N ARG A 137 -15.42 20.53 -11.03
CA ARG A 137 -14.74 20.32 -12.32
C ARG A 137 -15.45 19.29 -13.20
N LEU A 138 -16.12 18.30 -12.62
CA LEU A 138 -16.76 17.19 -13.30
C LEU A 138 -18.29 17.31 -13.25
N SER A 139 -18.99 16.64 -14.16
CA SER A 139 -20.44 16.56 -14.06
C SER A 139 -20.87 15.82 -12.77
N SER A 140 -21.99 16.21 -12.19
CA SER A 140 -22.51 15.58 -10.97
C SER A 140 -22.74 14.06 -11.14
N THR A 141 -23.10 13.61 -12.36
CA THR A 141 -23.25 12.18 -12.67
C THR A 141 -21.92 11.46 -12.58
N LEU A 142 -20.85 12.02 -13.14
CA LEU A 142 -19.50 11.44 -13.12
C LEU A 142 -18.93 11.48 -11.67
N SER A 143 -19.06 12.59 -10.96
CA SER A 143 -18.65 12.72 -9.56
C SER A 143 -19.30 11.66 -8.67
N LEU A 144 -20.61 11.44 -8.81
CA LEU A 144 -21.31 10.39 -8.08
C LEU A 144 -20.84 8.98 -8.47
N ARG A 145 -20.51 8.75 -9.74
CA ARG A 145 -19.97 7.47 -10.22
C ARG A 145 -18.58 7.20 -9.61
N ILE A 146 -17.71 8.22 -9.56
CA ILE A 146 -16.38 8.15 -8.91
C ILE A 146 -16.54 7.85 -7.43
N HIS A 147 -17.40 8.61 -6.73
CA HIS A 147 -17.66 8.41 -5.30
C HIS A 147 -18.14 6.96 -5.02
N ARG A 148 -19.10 6.45 -5.79
CA ARG A 148 -19.55 5.05 -5.67
C ARG A 148 -18.45 4.03 -5.93
N HIS A 149 -17.58 4.31 -6.92
CA HIS A 149 -16.43 3.46 -7.22
C HIS A 149 -15.46 3.40 -6.03
N LEU A 150 -15.04 4.55 -5.50
CA LEU A 150 -14.10 4.61 -4.39
C LEU A 150 -14.70 4.05 -3.08
N ASN A 151 -15.99 4.21 -2.83
CA ASN A 151 -16.67 3.53 -1.73
C ASN A 151 -16.61 1.99 -1.84
N LYS A 152 -16.69 1.43 -3.06
CA LYS A 152 -16.50 -0.02 -3.25
C LYS A 152 -15.05 -0.43 -2.96
N VAL A 153 -14.09 0.42 -3.33
CA VAL A 153 -12.67 0.20 -3.03
C VAL A 153 -12.44 0.18 -1.52
N MET A 154 -12.92 1.20 -0.79
CA MET A 154 -12.81 1.30 0.66
C MET A 154 -13.43 0.09 1.36
N ARG A 155 -14.65 -0.29 0.98
CA ARG A 155 -15.31 -1.49 1.54
C ARG A 155 -14.50 -2.75 1.32
N ALA A 156 -13.97 -2.98 0.10
CA ALA A 156 -13.13 -4.14 -0.16
C ALA A 156 -11.86 -4.13 0.70
N THR A 157 -11.27 -2.94 0.93
CA THR A 157 -10.10 -2.78 1.81
C THR A 157 -10.43 -3.16 3.24
N PHE A 158 -11.56 -2.72 3.78
CA PHE A 158 -12.01 -3.10 5.13
C PHE A 158 -12.31 -4.59 5.25
N GLU A 159 -12.92 -5.20 4.22
CA GLU A 159 -13.13 -6.66 4.19
C GLU A 159 -11.79 -7.42 4.21
N GLY A 160 -10.78 -6.93 3.48
CA GLY A 160 -9.43 -7.52 3.48
C GLY A 160 -8.72 -7.34 4.82
N GLN A 161 -8.79 -6.14 5.41
CA GLN A 161 -8.25 -5.85 6.74
C GLN A 161 -8.89 -6.72 7.82
N ALA A 162 -10.21 -6.88 7.78
CA ALA A 162 -10.94 -7.73 8.73
C ALA A 162 -10.52 -9.20 8.66
N LEU A 163 -10.14 -9.71 7.48
CA LEU A 163 -9.57 -11.06 7.35
C LEU A 163 -8.18 -11.12 7.99
N ASP A 164 -7.33 -10.14 7.73
CA ASP A 164 -5.95 -10.11 8.21
C ASP A 164 -5.90 -10.07 9.75
N ILE A 165 -6.52 -9.07 10.36
CA ILE A 165 -6.60 -8.94 11.83
C ILE A 165 -7.40 -10.10 12.47
N GLY A 166 -8.44 -10.58 11.79
CA GLY A 166 -9.28 -11.68 12.25
C GLY A 166 -8.50 -13.01 12.38
N TRP A 167 -7.59 -13.30 11.45
CA TRP A 167 -6.74 -14.49 11.54
C TRP A 167 -5.77 -14.43 12.71
N VAL A 168 -5.19 -13.27 12.99
CA VAL A 168 -4.32 -13.07 14.16
C VAL A 168 -5.14 -13.24 15.44
N ALA A 169 -6.25 -12.51 15.59
CA ALA A 169 -7.10 -12.52 16.77
C ALA A 169 -7.71 -13.91 17.07
N LYS A 170 -8.04 -14.69 16.02
CA LYS A 170 -8.60 -16.03 16.14
C LYS A 170 -7.57 -17.15 16.08
N LYS A 171 -6.28 -16.81 15.97
CA LYS A 171 -5.16 -17.76 15.87
C LYS A 171 -5.30 -18.73 14.68
N ILE A 172 -5.83 -18.25 13.56
CA ILE A 172 -6.01 -19.01 12.31
C ILE A 172 -4.77 -18.89 11.44
N PHE A 173 -4.40 -19.95 10.76
CA PHE A 173 -3.38 -19.97 9.72
C PHE A 173 -4.07 -20.23 8.37
N PRO A 174 -4.22 -19.20 7.52
CA PRO A 174 -4.88 -19.34 6.23
C PRO A 174 -4.03 -20.15 5.25
N ASN A 175 -4.70 -20.73 4.25
CA ASN A 175 -4.03 -21.30 3.11
C ASN A 175 -3.73 -20.23 2.03
N ARG A 176 -3.00 -20.65 0.95
CA ARG A 176 -2.64 -19.73 -0.15
C ARG A 176 -3.83 -19.13 -0.89
N VAL A 177 -4.97 -19.81 -0.94
CA VAL A 177 -6.17 -19.31 -1.63
C VAL A 177 -6.82 -18.20 -0.80
N GLU A 178 -6.97 -18.44 0.50
CA GLU A 178 -7.50 -17.47 1.46
C GLU A 178 -6.60 -16.22 1.53
N TYR A 179 -5.27 -16.40 1.60
CA TYR A 179 -4.32 -15.29 1.54
C TYR A 179 -4.50 -14.44 0.28
N ARG A 180 -4.64 -15.07 -0.90
CA ARG A 180 -4.85 -14.33 -2.16
C ARG A 180 -6.13 -13.51 -2.15
N GLU A 181 -7.18 -14.00 -1.52
CA GLU A 181 -8.42 -13.25 -1.37
C GLU A 181 -8.20 -12.04 -0.47
N MET A 182 -7.61 -12.24 0.69
CA MET A 182 -7.31 -11.17 1.66
C MET A 182 -6.45 -10.09 1.02
N ILE A 183 -5.28 -10.44 0.48
CA ILE A 183 -4.34 -9.47 -0.07
C ILE A 183 -4.89 -8.73 -1.31
N SER A 184 -5.73 -9.43 -2.10
CA SER A 184 -6.47 -8.80 -3.19
C SER A 184 -7.38 -7.68 -2.68
N LYS A 185 -8.11 -7.92 -1.58
CA LYS A 185 -9.03 -6.97 -0.98
C LYS A 185 -8.29 -5.87 -0.20
N LYS A 186 -7.42 -6.26 0.75
CA LYS A 186 -6.68 -5.33 1.62
C LYS A 186 -5.83 -4.35 0.83
N THR A 187 -5.00 -4.83 -0.10
CA THR A 187 -4.03 -3.98 -0.79
C THR A 187 -4.28 -3.87 -2.29
N GLY A 188 -4.64 -4.96 -2.98
CA GLY A 188 -4.84 -4.98 -4.43
C GLY A 188 -5.89 -4.00 -4.92
N TRP A 189 -6.96 -3.77 -4.13
CA TRP A 189 -8.01 -2.83 -4.47
C TRP A 189 -7.56 -1.37 -4.29
N TYR A 190 -7.19 -0.93 -3.08
CA TYR A 190 -6.94 0.50 -2.84
C TYR A 190 -5.56 0.97 -3.31
N SER A 191 -4.59 0.07 -3.39
CA SER A 191 -3.24 0.44 -3.84
C SER A 191 -3.04 0.35 -5.34
N GLY A 192 -3.97 -0.26 -6.07
CA GLY A 192 -3.79 -0.42 -7.51
C GLY A 192 -5.08 -0.37 -8.30
N LYS A 193 -6.01 -1.34 -8.15
CA LYS A 193 -7.24 -1.41 -8.94
C LYS A 193 -8.06 -0.13 -8.86
N GLY A 194 -8.32 0.36 -7.65
CA GLY A 194 -9.12 1.54 -7.38
C GLY A 194 -8.55 2.80 -8.00
N PRO A 195 -7.27 3.15 -7.72
CA PRO A 195 -6.60 4.29 -8.35
C PRO A 195 -6.63 4.25 -9.87
N CYS A 196 -6.24 3.12 -10.48
CA CYS A 196 -6.20 2.98 -11.93
C CYS A 196 -7.59 3.15 -12.57
N GLN A 197 -8.61 2.48 -12.02
CA GLN A 197 -9.98 2.62 -12.51
C GLN A 197 -10.55 4.01 -12.26
N CYS A 198 -10.16 4.69 -11.18
CA CYS A 198 -10.60 6.05 -10.89
C CYS A 198 -10.12 7.02 -11.96
N GLY A 199 -8.82 7.03 -12.27
CA GLY A 199 -8.26 7.88 -13.32
C GLY A 199 -8.88 7.61 -14.69
N ALA A 200 -8.97 6.33 -15.08
CA ALA A 200 -9.58 5.93 -16.35
C ALA A 200 -11.08 6.33 -16.42
N LEU A 201 -11.82 6.21 -15.31
CA LEU A 201 -13.22 6.61 -15.21
C LEU A 201 -13.42 8.12 -15.43
N ILE A 202 -12.52 8.94 -14.85
CA ILE A 202 -12.52 10.40 -15.02
C ILE A 202 -12.31 10.76 -16.49
N ALA A 203 -11.39 10.09 -17.16
CA ALA A 203 -11.10 10.29 -18.60
C ALA A 203 -12.15 9.69 -19.54
N GLY A 204 -13.20 9.05 -19.04
CA GLY A 204 -14.29 8.51 -19.85
C GLY A 204 -14.01 7.17 -20.51
N ALA A 205 -13.08 6.38 -19.98
CA ALA A 205 -12.80 5.03 -20.46
C ALA A 205 -14.04 4.14 -20.47
N SER A 206 -14.12 3.23 -21.46
CA SER A 206 -15.18 2.23 -21.59
C SER A 206 -15.13 1.20 -20.48
N GLU A 207 -16.23 0.46 -20.26
CA GLU A 207 -16.28 -0.61 -19.23
C GLU A 207 -15.20 -1.69 -19.46
N SER A 208 -14.90 -2.04 -20.74
CA SER A 208 -13.84 -2.98 -21.09
C SER A 208 -12.45 -2.48 -20.70
N GLU A 209 -12.18 -1.19 -20.96
CA GLU A 209 -10.92 -0.54 -20.57
C GLU A 209 -10.79 -0.42 -19.06
N LEU A 210 -11.90 -0.07 -18.36
CA LEU A 210 -11.95 -0.05 -16.89
C LEU A 210 -11.65 -1.43 -16.29
N GLU A 211 -12.14 -2.50 -16.90
CA GLU A 211 -11.84 -3.86 -16.45
C GLU A 211 -10.37 -4.20 -16.69
N THR A 212 -9.82 -3.84 -17.83
CA THR A 212 -8.43 -4.10 -18.21
C THR A 212 -7.44 -3.35 -17.32
N VAL A 213 -7.63 -2.03 -17.14
CA VAL A 213 -6.78 -1.23 -16.24
C VAL A 213 -6.95 -1.65 -14.77
N GLY A 214 -8.13 -2.17 -14.42
CA GLY A 214 -8.38 -2.76 -13.11
C GLY A 214 -7.60 -4.05 -12.86
N ARG A 215 -7.42 -4.92 -13.89
CA ARG A 215 -6.55 -6.11 -13.80
C ARG A 215 -5.09 -5.71 -13.61
N PHE A 216 -4.63 -4.73 -14.39
CA PHE A 216 -3.30 -4.13 -14.24
C PHE A 216 -3.06 -3.64 -12.81
N GLY A 217 -3.91 -2.72 -12.33
CA GLY A 217 -3.77 -2.12 -11.00
C GLY A 217 -3.83 -3.16 -9.87
N LYS A 218 -4.73 -4.16 -9.99
CA LYS A 218 -4.81 -5.25 -8.99
C LYS A 218 -3.51 -6.04 -8.91
N ALA A 219 -2.91 -6.36 -10.03
CA ALA A 219 -1.65 -7.11 -10.08
C ALA A 219 -0.51 -6.31 -9.44
N ILE A 220 -0.38 -5.01 -9.76
CA ILE A 220 0.62 -4.13 -9.12
C ILE A 220 0.41 -4.07 -7.61
N GLY A 221 -0.82 -3.82 -7.14
CA GLY A 221 -1.11 -3.68 -5.73
C GLY A 221 -0.76 -4.94 -4.92
N ILE A 222 -1.05 -6.12 -5.46
CA ILE A 222 -0.67 -7.40 -4.84
C ILE A 222 0.86 -7.58 -4.84
N GLY A 223 1.52 -7.36 -5.99
CA GLY A 223 2.98 -7.49 -6.10
C GLY A 223 3.71 -6.52 -5.17
N PHE A 224 3.22 -5.29 -5.06
CA PHE A 224 3.72 -4.28 -4.13
C PHE A 224 3.70 -4.75 -2.68
N GLN A 225 2.58 -5.34 -2.21
CA GLN A 225 2.49 -5.82 -0.82
C GLN A 225 3.43 -6.98 -0.55
N VAL A 226 3.46 -7.99 -1.44
CA VAL A 226 4.38 -9.12 -1.25
C VAL A 226 5.84 -8.66 -1.29
N ARG A 227 6.16 -7.62 -2.08
CA ARG A 227 7.49 -6.99 -2.07
C ARG A 227 7.77 -6.29 -0.75
N ASP A 228 6.77 -5.62 -0.15
CA ASP A 228 6.90 -5.02 1.19
C ASP A 228 7.19 -6.09 2.25
N ASP A 229 6.46 -7.21 2.23
CA ASP A 229 6.65 -8.33 3.15
C ASP A 229 8.07 -8.92 3.01
N LEU A 230 8.61 -9.00 1.78
CA LEU A 230 10.00 -9.43 1.53
C LEU A 230 11.01 -8.44 2.12
N LEU A 231 10.81 -7.13 1.92
CA LEU A 231 11.70 -6.09 2.42
C LEU A 231 11.72 -6.07 3.94
N ASN A 232 10.58 -6.33 4.60
CA ASN A 232 10.49 -6.44 6.05
C ASN A 232 11.46 -7.48 6.64
N LEU A 233 11.73 -8.57 5.91
CA LEU A 233 12.61 -9.65 6.38
C LEU A 233 14.06 -9.52 5.89
N THR A 234 14.29 -8.88 4.74
CA THR A 234 15.60 -8.92 4.05
C THR A 234 16.45 -7.67 4.24
N GLU A 235 15.86 -6.55 4.65
CA GLU A 235 16.63 -5.31 4.85
C GLU A 235 17.23 -5.18 6.24
N ASN A 236 18.45 -4.64 6.28
CA ASN A 236 19.16 -4.41 7.54
C ASN A 236 18.63 -3.14 8.22
N SER A 237 18.16 -3.27 9.46
CA SER A 237 17.69 -2.18 10.33
C SER A 237 18.75 -1.11 10.66
N GLU A 238 20.04 -1.38 10.41
CA GLU A 238 21.14 -0.44 10.68
C GLU A 238 21.13 0.81 9.78
N LYS A 239 20.28 0.85 8.76
CA LYS A 239 20.13 1.99 7.83
C LYS A 239 18.84 2.78 8.01
N ILE A 240 18.25 2.76 9.20
CA ILE A 240 17.14 3.68 9.53
C ILE A 240 17.74 5.08 9.69
N ALA A 241 17.97 5.77 8.58
CA ALA A 241 18.28 7.20 8.63
C ALA A 241 16.99 7.97 8.91
N PRO A 242 16.97 8.87 9.91
CA PRO A 242 15.80 9.68 10.23
C PRO A 242 15.65 10.83 9.22
N SER A 243 15.43 10.52 7.95
CA SER A 243 15.07 11.55 6.96
C SER A 243 14.08 10.98 5.97
N ALA A 244 12.97 11.68 5.80
CA ALA A 244 11.88 11.38 4.87
C ALA A 244 12.32 11.22 3.39
N ASN A 245 13.57 11.56 3.07
CA ASN A 245 14.18 11.49 1.73
C ASN A 245 15.25 10.40 1.58
N ALA A 246 15.64 9.71 2.65
CA ALA A 246 16.54 8.58 2.57
C ALA A 246 15.69 7.30 2.44
N GLY A 247 15.75 6.65 1.30
CA GLY A 247 14.92 5.52 0.89
C GLY A 247 14.98 4.24 1.75
N GLY A 248 14.90 4.35 3.06
CA GLY A 248 14.82 3.24 4.00
C GLY A 248 13.40 2.69 4.14
N TYR A 249 13.23 1.42 4.53
CA TYR A 249 11.93 0.75 4.73
C TYR A 249 11.09 1.43 5.85
N GLY A 250 11.75 2.12 6.78
CA GLY A 250 11.10 2.94 7.81
C GLY A 250 10.29 2.17 8.86
N LYS A 251 10.39 0.83 8.87
CA LYS A 251 9.82 -0.10 9.85
C LYS A 251 10.93 -0.97 10.48
N GLU A 252 10.62 -1.66 11.58
CA GLU A 252 11.51 -2.66 12.17
C GLU A 252 11.71 -3.85 11.23
N ARG A 253 12.94 -4.39 11.17
CA ARG A 253 13.21 -5.67 10.50
C ARG A 253 12.48 -6.81 11.24
N GLY A 254 11.70 -7.60 10.49
CA GLY A 254 10.93 -8.70 11.09
C GLY A 254 9.70 -8.25 11.89
N GLY A 255 9.29 -6.99 11.77
CA GLY A 255 8.07 -6.48 12.41
C GLY A 255 6.84 -7.32 12.10
N ASP A 256 6.68 -7.79 10.86
CA ASP A 256 5.56 -8.67 10.47
C ASP A 256 5.53 -10.00 11.24
N ILE A 257 6.69 -10.52 11.65
CA ILE A 257 6.78 -11.70 12.53
C ILE A 257 6.34 -11.33 13.94
N ALA A 258 6.81 -10.19 14.45
CA ALA A 258 6.47 -9.71 15.79
C ALA A 258 4.98 -9.34 15.92
N GLU A 259 4.37 -8.86 14.85
CA GLU A 259 2.93 -8.58 14.72
C GLU A 259 2.10 -9.87 14.47
N GLY A 260 2.76 -11.02 14.34
CA GLY A 260 2.10 -12.30 14.09
C GLY A 260 1.39 -12.37 12.74
N LYS A 261 1.81 -11.59 11.74
CA LYS A 261 1.16 -11.52 10.43
C LYS A 261 1.22 -12.84 9.65
N ARG A 262 0.13 -13.15 8.95
CA ARG A 262 -0.02 -14.32 8.09
C ARG A 262 0.36 -13.97 6.65
N THR A 263 1.64 -13.55 6.43
CA THR A 263 2.15 -13.19 5.11
C THR A 263 2.29 -14.40 4.17
N LEU A 264 2.46 -14.15 2.86
CA LEU A 264 2.76 -15.23 1.92
C LEU A 264 4.02 -16.00 2.32
N ILE A 265 5.01 -15.30 2.87
CA ILE A 265 6.29 -15.90 3.29
C ILE A 265 6.05 -16.87 4.45
N THR A 266 5.26 -16.48 5.45
CA THR A 266 4.96 -17.36 6.60
C THR A 266 4.13 -18.57 6.19
N ILE A 267 3.22 -18.45 5.23
CA ILE A 267 2.44 -19.56 4.67
C ILE A 267 3.36 -20.52 3.89
N GLU A 268 4.20 -19.97 2.99
CA GLU A 268 5.18 -20.77 2.24
C GLU A 268 6.16 -21.49 3.18
N LEU A 269 6.55 -20.81 4.27
CA LEU A 269 7.46 -21.38 5.26
C LEU A 269 6.80 -22.55 6.01
N LEU A 270 5.58 -22.39 6.51
CA LEU A 270 4.83 -23.46 7.18
C LEU A 270 4.67 -24.72 6.32
N ASP A 271 4.45 -24.54 5.01
CA ASP A 271 4.31 -25.66 4.06
C ASP A 271 5.62 -26.43 3.79
N ARG A 272 6.79 -25.86 4.13
CA ARG A 272 8.12 -26.38 3.81
C ARG A 272 8.91 -26.90 5.01
N LEU A 273 8.50 -26.52 6.22
CA LEU A 273 9.18 -26.88 7.47
C LEU A 273 8.89 -28.34 7.87
N SER A 274 9.78 -28.93 8.66
CA SER A 274 9.48 -30.14 9.43
C SER A 274 8.37 -29.84 10.45
N GLU A 275 7.66 -30.89 10.93
CA GLU A 275 6.57 -30.70 11.91
C GLU A 275 7.05 -29.95 13.15
N SER A 276 8.24 -30.31 13.70
CA SER A 276 8.79 -29.64 14.88
C SER A 276 9.14 -28.16 14.64
N ASP A 277 9.69 -27.82 13.47
CA ASP A 277 9.99 -26.43 13.11
C ASP A 277 8.71 -25.65 12.80
N ALA A 278 7.70 -26.28 12.20
CA ALA A 278 6.39 -25.68 11.95
C ALA A 278 5.64 -25.38 13.26
N GLU A 279 5.71 -26.27 14.25
CA GLU A 279 5.17 -26.01 15.59
C GLU A 279 5.89 -24.83 16.28
N ARG A 280 7.23 -24.76 16.17
CA ARG A 280 7.99 -23.61 16.68
C ARG A 280 7.58 -22.32 16.00
N LEU A 281 7.45 -22.30 14.66
CA LEU A 281 7.00 -21.10 13.94
C LEU A 281 5.60 -20.66 14.38
N ARG A 282 4.65 -21.62 14.49
CA ARG A 282 3.31 -21.30 14.99
C ARG A 282 3.36 -20.74 16.41
N SER A 283 4.19 -21.28 17.28
CA SER A 283 4.35 -20.78 18.64
C SER A 283 4.85 -19.33 18.65
N ILE A 284 5.86 -18.99 17.83
CA ILE A 284 6.38 -17.61 17.71
C ILE A 284 5.27 -16.68 17.22
N LEU A 285 4.58 -17.03 16.12
CA LEU A 285 3.52 -16.20 15.53
C LEU A 285 2.24 -16.07 16.39
N LEU A 286 2.11 -16.86 17.45
CA LEU A 286 1.00 -16.83 18.41
C LEU A 286 1.38 -16.18 19.75
N SER A 287 2.65 -15.82 19.93
CA SER A 287 3.14 -15.14 21.12
C SER A 287 2.79 -13.66 21.10
N GLU A 288 2.66 -13.06 22.29
CA GLU A 288 2.57 -11.61 22.42
C GLU A 288 3.90 -10.97 21.99
N ARG A 289 3.85 -9.77 21.40
CA ARG A 289 5.01 -9.08 20.83
C ARG A 289 6.20 -9.01 21.79
N GLU A 290 5.95 -8.69 23.07
CA GLU A 290 6.98 -8.53 24.11
C GLU A 290 7.68 -9.85 24.48
N GLN A 291 7.12 -10.98 24.10
CA GLN A 291 7.67 -12.32 24.34
C GLN A 291 8.56 -12.81 23.20
N ILE A 292 8.48 -12.16 22.03
CA ILE A 292 9.23 -12.55 20.84
C ILE A 292 10.64 -11.95 20.92
N LEU A 293 11.64 -12.81 20.95
CA LEU A 293 13.05 -12.40 21.01
C LEU A 293 13.60 -12.14 19.61
N ASN A 294 14.60 -11.27 19.50
CA ASN A 294 15.34 -11.07 18.24
C ASN A 294 15.88 -12.38 17.67
N SER A 295 16.30 -13.32 18.54
CA SER A 295 16.73 -14.66 18.11
C SER A 295 15.63 -15.50 17.46
N ASP A 296 14.36 -15.26 17.81
CA ASP A 296 13.23 -15.95 17.16
C ASP A 296 12.95 -15.36 15.79
N ILE A 297 13.03 -14.02 15.66
CA ILE A 297 12.94 -13.33 14.37
C ILE A 297 14.06 -13.81 13.44
N ASP A 298 15.32 -13.83 13.91
CA ASP A 298 16.47 -14.29 13.16
C ASP A 298 16.34 -15.76 12.73
N TRP A 299 15.80 -16.61 13.61
CA TRP A 299 15.50 -18.00 13.30
C TRP A 299 14.45 -18.11 12.18
N CYS A 300 13.35 -17.35 12.25
CA CYS A 300 12.32 -17.34 11.21
C CYS A 300 12.88 -16.92 9.86
N ILE A 301 13.70 -15.85 9.83
CA ILE A 301 14.32 -15.33 8.61
C ILE A 301 15.28 -16.37 8.01
N ALA A 302 16.16 -16.96 8.84
CA ALA A 302 17.08 -18.00 8.39
C ALA A 302 16.35 -19.24 7.83
N ARG A 303 15.22 -19.63 8.43
CA ARG A 303 14.37 -20.72 7.91
C ARG A 303 13.67 -20.32 6.62
N ALA A 304 13.15 -19.10 6.51
CA ALA A 304 12.51 -18.62 5.29
C ALA A 304 13.51 -18.59 4.10
N GLU A 305 14.77 -18.24 4.35
CA GLU A 305 15.86 -18.29 3.38
C GLU A 305 16.22 -19.73 3.00
N SER A 306 16.54 -20.58 3.99
CA SER A 306 17.05 -21.95 3.76
C SER A 306 16.03 -22.88 3.13
N THR A 307 14.74 -22.67 3.32
CA THR A 307 13.64 -23.47 2.73
C THR A 307 13.20 -22.96 1.36
N GLY A 308 13.68 -21.80 0.91
CA GLY A 308 13.25 -21.16 -0.33
C GLY A 308 11.88 -20.47 -0.25
N ALA A 309 11.38 -20.16 0.97
CA ALA A 309 10.13 -19.41 1.14
C ALA A 309 10.23 -17.95 0.65
N LEU A 310 11.39 -17.31 0.88
CA LEU A 310 11.67 -15.96 0.33
C LEU A 310 11.70 -15.99 -1.21
N GLU A 311 12.34 -16.99 -1.80
CA GLU A 311 12.40 -17.15 -3.26
C GLU A 311 11.01 -17.37 -3.86
N ALA A 312 10.15 -18.16 -3.19
CA ALA A 312 8.78 -18.38 -3.64
C ALA A 312 7.95 -17.07 -3.64
N ALA A 313 8.14 -16.21 -2.64
CA ALA A 313 7.51 -14.90 -2.59
C ALA A 313 8.06 -13.96 -3.68
N ALA A 314 9.36 -13.97 -3.95
CA ALA A 314 9.97 -13.21 -5.03
C ALA A 314 9.43 -13.64 -6.41
N ILE A 315 9.36 -14.94 -6.68
CA ILE A 315 8.73 -15.49 -7.90
C ILE A 315 7.24 -15.07 -8.01
N TYR A 316 6.56 -14.96 -6.88
CA TYR A 316 5.17 -14.49 -6.88
C TYR A 316 5.07 -13.01 -7.28
N CYS A 317 5.99 -12.14 -6.82
CA CYS A 317 6.11 -10.75 -7.27
C CYS A 317 6.33 -10.67 -8.79
N GLU A 318 7.29 -11.45 -9.34
CA GLU A 318 7.57 -11.50 -10.78
C GLU A 318 6.33 -11.92 -11.58
N LYS A 319 5.56 -12.90 -11.09
CA LYS A 319 4.29 -13.32 -11.72
C LYS A 319 3.25 -12.19 -11.71
N GLN A 320 3.20 -11.38 -10.65
CA GLN A 320 2.30 -10.22 -10.62
C GLN A 320 2.79 -9.13 -11.58
N ALA A 321 4.09 -8.85 -11.64
CA ALA A 321 4.68 -7.95 -12.62
C ALA A 321 4.34 -8.35 -14.06
N TYR A 322 4.54 -9.60 -14.40
CA TYR A 322 4.17 -10.14 -15.72
C TYR A 322 2.68 -9.95 -16.04
N ARG A 323 1.78 -10.27 -15.09
CA ARG A 323 0.33 -10.08 -15.28
C ARG A 323 -0.04 -8.62 -15.48
N ALA A 324 0.63 -7.71 -14.77
CA ALA A 324 0.42 -6.28 -14.93
C ALA A 324 0.86 -5.82 -16.34
N THR A 325 2.06 -6.19 -16.76
CA THR A 325 2.57 -5.83 -18.09
C THR A 325 1.67 -6.35 -19.22
N MET A 326 1.25 -7.61 -19.14
CA MET A 326 0.33 -8.21 -20.12
C MET A 326 -1.03 -7.48 -20.19
N ALA A 327 -1.54 -7.01 -19.04
CA ALA A 327 -2.79 -6.24 -19.06
C ALA A 327 -2.64 -4.88 -19.72
N LEU A 328 -1.44 -4.28 -19.74
CA LEU A 328 -1.19 -3.01 -20.42
C LEU A 328 -1.11 -3.15 -21.94
N GLU A 329 -0.83 -4.34 -22.50
CA GLU A 329 -0.70 -4.54 -23.93
C GLU A 329 -1.98 -4.14 -24.69
N ASP A 330 -3.15 -4.43 -24.10
CA ASP A 330 -4.47 -4.15 -24.68
C ASP A 330 -4.92 -2.68 -24.51
N LEU A 331 -4.11 -1.83 -23.85
CA LEU A 331 -4.46 -0.43 -23.58
C LEU A 331 -3.86 0.52 -24.64
N PRO A 332 -4.44 1.73 -24.82
CA PRO A 332 -4.00 2.70 -25.82
C PRO A 332 -2.50 3.02 -25.75
N GLU A 333 -1.89 3.29 -26.89
CA GLU A 333 -0.52 3.80 -26.96
C GLU A 333 -0.48 5.27 -26.51
N HIS A 334 0.24 5.54 -25.43
CA HIS A 334 0.39 6.86 -24.84
C HIS A 334 1.68 6.93 -24.01
N PRO A 335 2.33 8.09 -23.86
CA PRO A 335 3.51 8.22 -22.97
C PRO A 335 3.28 7.71 -21.53
N ALA A 336 2.09 7.91 -20.98
CA ALA A 336 1.71 7.37 -19.67
C ALA A 336 1.78 5.84 -19.61
N LYS A 337 1.50 5.12 -20.71
CA LYS A 337 1.63 3.65 -20.77
C LYS A 337 3.06 3.21 -20.51
N ALA A 338 4.04 3.88 -21.11
CA ALA A 338 5.46 3.58 -20.86
C ALA A 338 5.83 3.79 -19.39
N MET A 339 5.37 4.88 -18.77
CA MET A 339 5.59 5.13 -17.34
C MET A 339 4.88 4.10 -16.44
N LEU A 340 3.68 3.63 -16.80
CA LEU A 340 3.00 2.55 -16.09
C LEU A 340 3.76 1.23 -16.18
N ILE A 341 4.39 0.92 -17.32
CA ILE A 341 5.27 -0.27 -17.48
C ILE A 341 6.51 -0.14 -16.58
N GLU A 342 7.17 1.02 -16.56
CA GLU A 342 8.29 1.26 -15.67
C GLU A 342 7.89 1.17 -14.19
N LEU A 343 6.69 1.64 -13.85
CA LEU A 343 6.14 1.59 -12.49
C LEU A 343 5.90 0.14 -12.00
N VAL A 344 5.59 -0.80 -12.92
CA VAL A 344 5.49 -2.23 -12.57
C VAL A 344 6.82 -2.71 -11.97
N ASP A 345 7.93 -2.55 -12.70
CA ASP A 345 9.24 -2.99 -12.24
C ASP A 345 9.64 -2.25 -10.95
N TYR A 346 9.44 -0.93 -10.93
CA TYR A 346 9.75 -0.09 -9.77
C TYR A 346 9.05 -0.54 -8.48
N LEU A 347 7.76 -0.90 -8.53
CA LEU A 347 6.98 -1.26 -7.35
C LEU A 347 7.14 -2.72 -6.93
N THR A 348 7.35 -3.64 -7.89
CA THR A 348 7.26 -5.08 -7.62
C THR A 348 8.61 -5.79 -7.61
N ILE A 349 9.65 -5.22 -8.28
CA ILE A 349 10.96 -5.86 -8.46
C ILE A 349 12.09 -5.00 -7.89
N ASP A 350 12.21 -3.74 -8.37
CA ASP A 350 13.36 -2.89 -8.10
C ASP A 350 13.24 -2.08 -6.80
N ARG A 351 12.08 -2.12 -6.15
CA ARG A 351 11.84 -1.40 -4.92
C ARG A 351 12.87 -1.80 -3.87
N LYS A 352 13.65 -0.81 -3.47
CA LYS A 352 14.52 -0.83 -2.30
C LYS A 352 13.80 -0.10 -1.17
N ALA A 353 14.12 -0.46 0.03
CA ALA A 353 13.57 0.19 1.21
C ALA A 353 13.84 1.68 1.24
#